data_33918fce5910bd6ef90c63ea9956092a
#
_entry.id   33918fce5910bd6ef90c63ea9956092a
#
_cell.length_a   1.000
_cell.length_b   1.000
_cell.length_c   1.000
_cell.angle_alpha   90.00
_cell.angle_beta   90.00
_cell.angle_gamma   90.00
#
_symmetry.space_group_name_H-M   'P 1'
#
loop_
_entity.id
_entity.type
_entity.pdbx_description
1 polymer ?
#
loop_
_entity_poly.entity_id
_entity_poly.type
_entity_poly.pdbx_seq_one_letter_code
_entity_poly.pdbx_strand_id
1 'polypeptide(L)'
;MDNRNGPSETTQRTLLSDGPHTASPRSACVVVIHGVGLGGRVDIDASRVLVGRSQDADLCIAHKSVSREHCQLWREGDEYRIRDLGATNATRVNDAPVDQATLSDGDHVTVGESILKFISHTSVEANYHEEIYQLATRDALTNLCNRRHFMEQMDREVARALRHQRPLSTCIIDVDLFKPVNDRYGHISGDEVLRQIADLVHHHVRNDDIAARIGGEEFAVLLPECDADAAYGFAERLREAVAAAVFAPGGEPQRITVSIGIADLSPLRNTRIRLMTAADAALYRAKEEGRNRVCLGL
;
A
#
# COMPACT_ATOMS: atom_id res chain seq x y z
N MET A 1 -38.45 -37.90 52.90
CA MET A 1 -37.03 -38.22 52.60
C MET A 1 -36.87 -37.96 51.15
N ASP A 2 -36.75 -36.81 50.74
CA ASP A 2 -35.73 -35.77 50.60
C ASP A 2 -34.45 -36.30 49.93
N ASN A 3 -34.28 -35.98 48.69
CA ASN A 3 -33.00 -35.61 48.16
C ASN A 3 -33.10 -34.86 46.84
N ARG A 4 -32.80 -33.56 46.92
CA ARG A 4 -32.63 -32.67 45.79
C ARG A 4 -31.21 -32.91 45.25
N ASN A 5 -31.03 -33.01 43.94
CA ASN A 5 -29.80 -32.66 43.27
C ASN A 5 -30.09 -31.93 41.98
N GLY A 6 -29.77 -30.65 41.97
CA GLY A 6 -29.83 -29.78 40.80
C GLY A 6 -28.62 -30.04 39.86
N PRO A 7 -28.75 -29.69 38.59
CA PRO A 7 -27.69 -29.90 37.61
C PRO A 7 -26.63 -28.81 37.74
N SER A 8 -25.38 -29.27 37.83
CA SER A 8 -24.18 -28.47 37.74
C SER A 8 -23.98 -27.90 36.33
N GLU A 9 -23.90 -26.58 36.22
CA GLU A 9 -23.45 -25.89 35.03
C GLU A 9 -22.00 -26.26 34.73
N THR A 10 -21.80 -26.98 33.65
CA THR A 10 -20.45 -27.22 33.09
C THR A 10 -20.15 -26.11 32.11
N THR A 11 -19.35 -25.14 32.53
CA THR A 11 -18.80 -24.11 31.67
C THR A 11 -17.84 -24.77 30.67
N GLN A 12 -18.26 -24.92 29.43
CA GLN A 12 -17.38 -25.30 28.34
C GLN A 12 -16.42 -24.15 28.03
N ARG A 13 -15.18 -24.29 28.48
CA ARG A 13 -14.04 -23.50 27.99
C ARG A 13 -13.77 -23.92 26.54
N THR A 14 -14.15 -23.08 25.58
CA THR A 14 -13.70 -23.20 24.21
C THR A 14 -12.19 -22.96 24.16
N LEU A 15 -11.43 -24.01 24.01
CA LEU A 15 -10.01 -23.92 23.70
C LEU A 15 -9.89 -23.40 22.26
N LEU A 16 -9.47 -22.15 22.11
CA LEU A 16 -8.97 -21.63 20.85
C LEU A 16 -7.71 -22.43 20.53
N SER A 17 -7.76 -23.20 19.46
CA SER A 17 -6.60 -23.92 18.92
C SER A 17 -5.63 -22.90 18.36
N ASP A 18 -4.53 -22.66 19.06
CA ASP A 18 -3.35 -22.03 18.52
C ASP A 18 -2.79 -22.93 17.39
N GLY A 19 -3.12 -22.58 16.14
CA GLY A 19 -2.38 -23.05 14.99
C GLY A 19 -0.95 -22.49 15.05
N PRO A 20 0.06 -23.20 14.50
CA PRO A 20 1.42 -22.70 14.53
C PRO A 20 1.49 -21.42 13.70
N HIS A 21 1.56 -20.25 14.38
CA HIS A 21 2.02 -19.03 13.76
C HIS A 21 3.46 -19.28 13.28
N THR A 22 3.62 -19.48 11.99
CA THR A 22 4.94 -19.38 11.35
C THR A 22 5.42 -17.96 11.64
N ALA A 23 6.38 -17.84 12.54
CA ALA A 23 7.02 -16.57 12.86
C ALA A 23 7.57 -16.01 11.55
N SER A 24 6.95 -14.93 11.05
CA SER A 24 7.52 -14.12 9.98
C SER A 24 8.94 -13.71 10.37
N PRO A 25 9.90 -13.66 9.43
CA PRO A 25 11.28 -13.28 9.75
C PRO A 25 11.24 -11.93 10.47
N ARG A 26 12.02 -11.85 11.57
CA ARG A 26 12.16 -10.64 12.39
C ARG A 26 12.51 -9.46 11.47
N SER A 27 11.55 -8.64 11.11
CA SER A 27 11.73 -7.43 10.34
C SER A 27 11.77 -6.24 11.32
N ALA A 28 12.59 -5.24 11.04
CA ALA A 28 12.58 -3.95 11.72
C ALA A 28 12.27 -2.86 10.71
N CYS A 29 11.92 -1.68 11.18
CA CYS A 29 11.68 -0.54 10.29
C CYS A 29 12.21 0.76 10.91
N VAL A 30 12.34 1.79 10.08
CA VAL A 30 12.43 3.17 10.53
C VAL A 30 11.21 3.95 10.08
N VAL A 31 10.71 4.81 10.98
CA VAL A 31 9.54 5.65 10.74
C VAL A 31 9.91 7.10 11.00
N VAL A 32 9.58 8.01 10.10
CA VAL A 32 9.77 9.46 10.31
C VAL A 32 8.74 9.94 11.33
N ILE A 33 9.21 10.32 12.52
CA ILE A 33 8.38 10.81 13.62
C ILE A 33 8.37 12.33 13.74
N HIS A 34 9.30 13.04 13.08
CA HIS A 34 9.35 14.49 13.06
C HIS A 34 9.98 15.00 11.76
N GLY A 35 9.52 16.16 11.27
CA GLY A 35 10.04 16.84 10.11
C GLY A 35 9.37 16.46 8.79
N VAL A 36 10.07 16.73 7.69
CA VAL A 36 9.57 16.42 6.35
C VAL A 36 9.53 14.91 6.13
N GLY A 37 8.44 14.41 5.56
CA GLY A 37 8.21 12.98 5.36
C GLY A 37 7.57 12.29 6.57
N LEU A 38 6.98 13.06 7.52
CA LEU A 38 6.31 12.53 8.70
C LEU A 38 5.38 11.35 8.35
N GLY A 39 5.52 10.23 9.06
CA GLY A 39 4.81 8.98 8.81
C GLY A 39 5.41 8.13 7.69
N GLY A 40 6.43 8.63 6.97
CA GLY A 40 7.20 7.83 6.02
C GLY A 40 7.89 6.67 6.73
N ARG A 41 7.79 5.48 6.16
CA ARG A 41 8.34 4.24 6.72
C ARG A 41 9.11 3.46 5.66
N VAL A 42 10.15 2.78 6.09
CA VAL A 42 10.82 1.76 5.29
C VAL A 42 11.21 0.59 6.18
N ASP A 43 10.94 -0.63 5.71
CA ASP A 43 11.33 -1.85 6.40
C ASP A 43 12.80 -2.18 6.12
N ILE A 44 13.49 -2.70 7.14
CA ILE A 44 14.90 -3.09 7.05
C ILE A 44 14.95 -4.61 7.05
N ASP A 45 15.03 -5.18 5.85
CA ASP A 45 15.21 -6.61 5.63
C ASP A 45 16.70 -6.98 5.43
N ALA A 46 16.99 -8.01 4.63
CA ALA A 46 18.36 -8.40 4.28
C ALA A 46 19.02 -7.43 3.28
N SER A 47 18.28 -6.54 2.63
CA SER A 47 18.79 -5.56 1.69
C SER A 47 19.27 -4.30 2.41
N ARG A 48 20.13 -3.50 1.73
CA ARG A 48 20.56 -2.21 2.25
C ARG A 48 19.53 -1.15 1.90
N VAL A 49 19.03 -0.45 2.89
CA VAL A 49 18.05 0.62 2.79
C VAL A 49 18.75 1.97 2.75
N LEU A 50 18.54 2.73 1.68
CA LEU A 50 19.07 4.07 1.50
C LEU A 50 18.06 5.12 2.00
N VAL A 51 18.52 6.02 2.87
CA VAL A 51 17.77 7.21 3.31
C VAL A 51 18.42 8.45 2.74
N GLY A 52 17.64 9.32 2.11
CA GLY A 52 18.17 10.55 1.54
C GLY A 52 17.09 11.43 0.93
N ARG A 53 17.48 12.58 0.35
CA ARG A 53 16.55 13.44 -0.38
C ARG A 53 16.39 13.09 -1.86
N SER A 54 17.19 12.13 -2.37
CA SER A 54 16.96 11.59 -3.72
C SER A 54 15.62 10.90 -3.78
N GLN A 55 14.94 11.02 -4.91
CA GLN A 55 13.71 10.23 -5.17
C GLN A 55 14.04 8.76 -5.44
N ASP A 56 15.32 8.42 -5.66
CA ASP A 56 15.79 7.05 -5.80
C ASP A 56 16.14 6.40 -4.45
N ALA A 57 16.06 7.17 -3.33
CA ALA A 57 16.24 6.63 -1.99
C ALA A 57 15.01 5.83 -1.57
N ASP A 58 15.23 4.71 -0.89
CA ASP A 58 14.15 3.84 -0.36
C ASP A 58 13.25 4.61 0.61
N LEU A 59 13.86 5.50 1.43
CA LEU A 59 13.14 6.50 2.22
C LEU A 59 13.54 7.91 1.77
N CYS A 60 12.71 8.50 0.93
CA CYS A 60 12.94 9.85 0.41
C CYS A 60 12.43 10.91 1.40
N ILE A 61 13.38 11.73 1.92
CA ILE A 61 13.08 12.91 2.74
C ILE A 61 13.47 14.17 1.94
N ALA A 62 12.48 14.72 1.24
CA ALA A 62 12.69 15.81 0.28
C ALA A 62 12.92 17.17 0.97
N HIS A 63 14.00 17.30 1.74
CA HIS A 63 14.39 18.53 2.44
C HIS A 63 15.84 18.91 2.17
N LYS A 64 16.12 20.22 2.10
CA LYS A 64 17.47 20.77 1.81
C LYS A 64 18.53 20.37 2.84
N SER A 65 18.14 20.12 4.09
CA SER A 65 19.03 19.68 5.16
C SER A 65 19.47 18.22 5.03
N VAL A 66 18.85 17.45 4.14
CA VAL A 66 19.14 16.04 3.90
C VAL A 66 19.98 15.90 2.63
N SER A 67 21.07 15.15 2.66
CA SER A 67 21.90 14.85 1.49
C SER A 67 21.17 13.93 0.51
N ARG A 68 21.54 13.92 -0.79
CA ARG A 68 20.92 13.04 -1.79
C ARG A 68 20.96 11.58 -1.35
N GLU A 69 22.11 11.13 -0.92
CA GLU A 69 22.37 9.89 -0.20
C GLU A 69 22.87 10.30 1.18
N HIS A 70 22.10 10.08 2.23
CA HIS A 70 22.42 10.60 3.56
C HIS A 70 22.99 9.51 4.46
N CYS A 71 22.24 8.45 4.65
CA CYS A 71 22.69 7.29 5.42
C CYS A 71 22.10 6.01 4.85
N GLN A 72 22.68 4.89 5.25
CA GLN A 72 22.28 3.57 4.85
C GLN A 72 22.07 2.69 6.07
N LEU A 73 20.95 1.93 6.06
CA LEU A 73 20.62 0.97 7.11
C LEU A 73 20.64 -0.44 6.52
N TRP A 74 21.03 -1.43 7.33
CA TRP A 74 21.00 -2.84 6.94
C TRP A 74 20.96 -3.73 8.17
N ARG A 75 20.56 -4.98 7.95
CA ARG A 75 20.66 -6.04 8.95
C ARG A 75 21.95 -6.83 8.75
N GLU A 76 22.67 -7.08 9.84
CA GLU A 76 23.88 -7.92 9.86
C GLU A 76 23.74 -8.98 10.96
N GLY A 77 23.37 -10.21 10.57
CA GLY A 77 23.00 -11.25 11.51
C GLY A 77 21.71 -10.89 12.28
N ASP A 78 21.82 -10.76 13.60
CA ASP A 78 20.70 -10.34 14.47
C ASP A 78 20.77 -8.85 14.85
N GLU A 79 21.75 -8.11 14.36
CA GLU A 79 21.93 -6.69 14.62
C GLU A 79 21.46 -5.84 13.42
N TYR A 80 20.95 -4.65 13.73
CA TYR A 80 20.65 -3.61 12.75
C TYR A 80 21.66 -2.50 12.84
N ARG A 81 22.19 -2.08 11.69
CA ARG A 81 23.26 -1.10 11.61
C ARG A 81 22.87 0.08 10.74
N ILE A 82 23.43 1.22 11.06
CA ILE A 82 23.35 2.46 10.28
C ILE A 82 24.74 2.98 9.97
N ARG A 83 24.91 3.59 8.79
CA ARG A 83 26.14 4.26 8.36
C ARG A 83 25.82 5.59 7.71
N ASP A 84 26.53 6.64 8.12
CA ASP A 84 26.53 7.91 7.42
C ASP A 84 27.29 7.77 6.08
N LEU A 85 26.77 8.36 5.02
CA LEU A 85 27.37 8.32 3.68
C LEU A 85 28.15 9.60 3.33
N GLY A 86 28.68 10.30 4.33
CA GLY A 86 29.35 11.59 4.18
C GLY A 86 28.36 12.73 4.00
N ALA A 87 27.26 12.68 4.74
CA ALA A 87 26.22 13.70 4.65
C ALA A 87 26.72 15.07 5.13
N THR A 88 26.22 16.15 4.50
CA THR A 88 26.55 17.53 4.87
C THR A 88 26.21 17.85 6.33
N ASN A 89 25.05 17.34 6.78
CA ASN A 89 24.67 17.33 8.18
C ASN A 89 24.82 15.88 8.66
N ALA A 90 25.74 15.62 9.57
CA ALA A 90 26.04 14.27 10.02
C ALA A 90 24.80 13.54 10.55
N THR A 91 24.68 12.27 10.21
CA THR A 91 23.69 11.37 10.84
C THR A 91 23.95 11.28 12.33
N ARG A 92 22.89 11.33 13.14
CA ARG A 92 23.01 11.21 14.60
C ARG A 92 22.11 10.08 15.09
N VAL A 93 22.58 9.34 16.06
CA VAL A 93 21.79 8.34 16.80
C VAL A 93 21.70 8.81 18.24
N ASN A 94 20.49 9.03 18.74
CA ASN A 94 20.21 9.58 20.08
C ASN A 94 21.06 10.84 20.37
N ASP A 95 20.99 11.79 19.42
CA ASP A 95 21.73 13.07 19.43
C ASP A 95 23.26 12.97 19.29
N ALA A 96 23.86 11.79 19.31
CA ALA A 96 25.30 11.60 19.07
C ALA A 96 25.58 11.44 17.57
N PRO A 97 26.52 12.22 16.97
CA PRO A 97 26.93 12.03 15.59
C PRO A 97 27.66 10.69 15.43
N VAL A 98 27.35 9.99 14.32
CA VAL A 98 27.91 8.66 14.06
C VAL A 98 28.38 8.53 12.62
N ASP A 99 29.52 7.86 12.40
CA ASP A 99 29.91 7.36 11.10
C ASP A 99 29.27 6.01 10.82
N GLN A 100 29.17 5.19 11.88
CA GLN A 100 28.46 3.90 11.88
C GLN A 100 28.04 3.56 13.32
N ALA A 101 26.84 2.98 13.48
CA ALA A 101 26.34 2.55 14.77
C ALA A 101 25.46 1.29 14.64
N THR A 102 25.35 0.52 15.70
CA THR A 102 24.30 -0.51 15.88
C THR A 102 23.07 0.18 16.45
N LEU A 103 21.91 -0.15 15.92
CA LEU A 103 20.62 0.39 16.36
C LEU A 103 19.94 -0.56 17.34
N SER A 104 19.41 0.02 18.39
CA SER A 104 18.56 -0.61 19.40
C SER A 104 17.12 -0.15 19.24
N ASP A 105 16.16 -0.97 19.65
CA ASP A 105 14.74 -0.62 19.58
C ASP A 105 14.46 0.70 20.31
N GLY A 106 13.74 1.59 19.65
CA GLY A 106 13.40 2.91 20.12
C GLY A 106 14.42 4.00 19.80
N ASP A 107 15.60 3.69 19.22
CA ASP A 107 16.61 4.69 18.87
C ASP A 107 16.06 5.75 17.93
N HIS A 108 16.45 6.99 18.20
CA HIS A 108 16.15 8.14 17.34
C HIS A 108 17.33 8.41 16.39
N VAL A 109 17.05 8.38 15.10
CA VAL A 109 18.02 8.69 14.03
C VAL A 109 17.70 10.06 13.46
N THR A 110 18.57 11.03 13.65
CA THR A 110 18.42 12.37 13.08
C THR A 110 19.10 12.44 11.71
N VAL A 111 18.32 12.83 10.70
CA VAL A 111 18.70 12.97 9.30
C VAL A 111 18.34 14.39 8.85
N GLY A 112 19.29 15.31 8.89
CA GLY A 112 19.05 16.74 8.71
C GLY A 112 18.13 17.31 9.78
N GLU A 113 16.95 17.83 9.39
CA GLU A 113 15.92 18.35 10.33
C GLU A 113 14.82 17.31 10.63
N SER A 114 14.92 16.12 10.07
CA SER A 114 13.96 15.05 10.31
C SER A 114 14.49 14.05 11.32
N ILE A 115 13.59 13.50 12.15
CA ILE A 115 13.89 12.47 13.13
C ILE A 115 13.14 11.20 12.73
N LEU A 116 13.89 10.12 12.62
CA LEU A 116 13.37 8.77 12.41
C LEU A 116 13.43 7.99 13.73
N LYS A 117 12.46 7.15 14.00
CA LYS A 117 12.51 6.18 15.08
C LYS A 117 12.80 4.81 14.50
N PHE A 118 13.84 4.14 15.00
CA PHE A 118 14.09 2.74 14.71
C PHE A 118 13.19 1.86 15.60
N ILE A 119 12.53 0.88 15.01
CA ILE A 119 11.55 0.02 15.65
C ILE A 119 11.87 -1.42 15.26
N SER A 120 12.19 -2.25 16.27
CA SER A 120 12.32 -3.70 16.10
C SER A 120 11.01 -4.39 16.49
N HIS A 121 10.61 -5.46 15.80
CA HIS A 121 9.31 -6.12 15.99
C HIS A 121 9.10 -6.81 17.36
N THR A 122 9.91 -6.51 18.34
CA THR A 122 9.76 -7.04 19.71
C THR A 122 9.00 -6.12 20.66
N SER A 123 8.66 -4.90 20.25
CA SER A 123 8.03 -3.93 21.16
C SER A 123 6.55 -3.68 20.88
N VAL A 124 5.78 -3.40 21.94
CA VAL A 124 4.35 -2.97 21.86
C VAL A 124 4.22 -1.66 21.06
N GLU A 125 5.23 -0.80 21.11
CA GLU A 125 5.28 0.45 20.33
C GLU A 125 5.38 0.18 18.82
N ALA A 126 6.10 -0.88 18.38
CA ALA A 126 6.16 -1.27 16.99
C ALA A 126 4.78 -1.56 16.43
N ASN A 127 3.98 -2.33 17.17
CA ASN A 127 2.60 -2.62 16.78
C ASN A 127 1.74 -1.35 16.71
N TYR A 128 1.89 -0.44 17.68
CA TYR A 128 1.14 0.82 17.69
C TYR A 128 1.51 1.73 16.50
N HIS A 129 2.80 1.86 16.19
CA HIS A 129 3.25 2.62 15.01
C HIS A 129 2.83 1.96 13.70
N GLU A 130 2.85 0.62 13.64
CA GLU A 130 2.32 -0.13 12.51
C GLU A 130 0.84 0.12 12.32
N GLU A 131 0.03 0.04 13.38
CA GLU A 131 -1.40 0.32 13.32
C GLU A 131 -1.67 1.76 12.83
N ILE A 132 -0.94 2.76 13.35
CA ILE A 132 -1.06 4.14 12.88
C ILE A 132 -0.67 4.26 11.40
N TYR A 133 0.41 3.61 10.98
CA TYR A 133 0.83 3.63 9.59
C TYR A 133 -0.21 2.98 8.69
N GLN A 134 -0.74 1.82 9.07
CA GLN A 134 -1.81 1.14 8.34
C GLN A 134 -3.07 2.02 8.24
N LEU A 135 -3.52 2.62 9.35
CA LEU A 135 -4.63 3.56 9.37
C LEU A 135 -4.39 4.80 8.48
N ALA A 136 -3.14 5.25 8.40
CA ALA A 136 -2.78 6.41 7.62
C ALA A 136 -2.66 6.13 6.11
N THR A 137 -2.34 4.89 5.70
CA THR A 137 -1.97 4.54 4.33
C THR A 137 -2.90 3.54 3.66
N ARG A 138 -3.69 2.78 4.44
CA ARG A 138 -4.59 1.75 3.93
C ARG A 138 -6.06 2.15 3.98
N ASP A 139 -6.85 1.53 3.13
CA ASP A 139 -8.31 1.55 3.20
C ASP A 139 -8.80 0.49 4.19
N ALA A 140 -9.61 0.89 5.17
CA ALA A 140 -10.03 0.04 6.28
C ALA A 140 -10.89 -1.17 5.84
N LEU A 141 -11.57 -1.08 4.69
CA LEU A 141 -12.43 -2.16 4.19
C LEU A 141 -11.62 -3.20 3.40
N THR A 142 -10.74 -2.73 2.52
CA THR A 142 -10.10 -3.54 1.48
C THR A 142 -8.64 -3.83 1.74
N ASN A 143 -8.02 -3.16 2.70
CA ASN A 143 -6.58 -3.23 3.00
C ASN A 143 -5.65 -2.85 1.83
N LEU A 144 -6.17 -2.37 0.72
CA LEU A 144 -5.39 -1.73 -0.33
C LEU A 144 -4.91 -0.35 0.13
N CYS A 145 -4.03 0.31 -0.61
CA CYS A 145 -3.68 1.70 -0.31
C CYS A 145 -4.95 2.57 -0.29
N ASN A 146 -4.99 3.54 0.62
CA ASN A 146 -6.05 4.55 0.56
C ASN A 146 -5.75 5.61 -0.52
N ARG A 147 -6.75 6.41 -0.87
CA ARG A 147 -6.65 7.47 -1.89
C ARG A 147 -5.46 8.40 -1.65
N ARG A 148 -5.26 8.85 -0.41
CA ARG A 148 -4.21 9.82 -0.08
C ARG A 148 -2.84 9.23 -0.37
N HIS A 149 -2.55 8.05 0.15
CA HIS A 149 -1.27 7.39 -0.05
C HIS A 149 -1.00 7.07 -1.52
N PHE A 150 -2.01 6.62 -2.27
CA PHE A 150 -1.91 6.39 -3.71
C PHE A 150 -1.50 7.66 -4.47
N MET A 151 -2.11 8.80 -4.17
CA MET A 151 -1.78 10.07 -4.84
C MET A 151 -0.36 10.53 -4.53
N GLU A 152 0.13 10.34 -3.30
CA GLU A 152 1.49 10.65 -2.90
C GLU A 152 2.51 9.76 -3.64
N GLN A 153 2.24 8.46 -3.74
CA GLN A 153 3.09 7.51 -4.49
C GLN A 153 3.09 7.83 -5.98
N MET A 154 1.93 8.15 -6.54
CA MET A 154 1.80 8.51 -7.94
C MET A 154 2.61 9.77 -8.30
N ASP A 155 2.64 10.80 -7.44
CA ASP A 155 3.49 11.98 -7.66
C ASP A 155 4.99 11.59 -7.69
N ARG A 156 5.42 10.66 -6.83
CA ARG A 156 6.79 10.15 -6.79
C ARG A 156 7.14 9.36 -8.06
N GLU A 157 6.28 8.42 -8.44
CA GLU A 157 6.55 7.57 -9.60
C GLU A 157 6.48 8.34 -10.93
N VAL A 158 5.59 9.33 -11.08
CA VAL A 158 5.59 10.23 -12.24
C VAL A 158 6.92 11.00 -12.34
N ALA A 159 7.41 11.55 -11.24
CA ALA A 159 8.69 12.26 -11.24
C ALA A 159 9.87 11.35 -11.53
N ARG A 160 9.85 10.09 -11.02
CA ARG A 160 10.85 9.06 -11.28
C ARG A 160 10.85 8.63 -12.74
N ALA A 161 9.68 8.30 -13.29
CA ALA A 161 9.50 7.87 -14.67
C ALA A 161 9.97 8.95 -15.67
N LEU A 162 9.63 10.23 -15.44
CA LEU A 162 10.09 11.34 -16.26
C LEU A 162 11.61 11.51 -16.23
N ARG A 163 12.23 11.38 -15.04
CA ARG A 163 13.69 11.51 -14.88
C ARG A 163 14.45 10.43 -15.62
N HIS A 164 13.98 9.19 -15.52
CA HIS A 164 14.67 8.03 -16.07
C HIS A 164 14.14 7.63 -17.45
N GLN A 165 13.18 8.39 -18.02
CA GLN A 165 12.53 8.10 -19.30
C GLN A 165 11.96 6.66 -19.36
N ARG A 166 11.36 6.22 -18.23
CA ARG A 166 10.72 4.90 -18.13
C ARG A 166 9.21 5.02 -18.35
N PRO A 167 8.59 3.99 -18.92
CA PRO A 167 7.13 3.96 -19.06
C PRO A 167 6.46 3.90 -17.69
N LEU A 168 5.28 4.47 -17.59
CA LEU A 168 4.42 4.44 -16.43
C LEU A 168 2.98 4.49 -16.89
N SER A 169 2.14 3.60 -16.38
CA SER A 169 0.71 3.59 -16.68
C SER A 169 -0.11 3.60 -15.41
N THR A 170 -1.36 4.05 -15.51
CA THR A 170 -2.34 3.95 -14.43
C THR A 170 -3.66 3.44 -14.96
N CYS A 171 -4.35 2.63 -14.13
CA CYS A 171 -5.70 2.16 -14.37
C CYS A 171 -6.63 2.76 -13.33
N ILE A 172 -7.81 3.22 -13.75
CA ILE A 172 -8.94 3.50 -12.85
C ILE A 172 -10.00 2.45 -13.13
N ILE A 173 -10.48 1.81 -12.09
CA ILE A 173 -11.38 0.66 -12.13
C ILE A 173 -12.63 1.04 -11.34
N ASP A 174 -13.80 0.76 -11.90
CA ASP A 174 -15.08 1.01 -11.23
C ASP A 174 -15.97 -0.23 -11.34
N VAL A 175 -16.64 -0.55 -10.24
CA VAL A 175 -17.54 -1.72 -10.18
C VAL A 175 -18.86 -1.39 -10.86
N ASP A 176 -19.15 -2.09 -11.94
CA ASP A 176 -20.35 -1.86 -12.74
C ASP A 176 -21.62 -2.15 -11.94
N LEU A 177 -22.56 -1.19 -11.98
CA LEU A 177 -23.88 -1.32 -11.35
C LEU A 177 -23.82 -1.68 -9.85
N PHE A 178 -22.83 -1.14 -9.12
CA PHE A 178 -22.65 -1.45 -7.69
C PHE A 178 -23.80 -0.92 -6.82
N LYS A 179 -24.35 0.25 -7.14
CA LYS A 179 -25.50 0.79 -6.40
C LYS A 179 -26.71 -0.18 -6.35
N PRO A 180 -27.18 -0.79 -7.46
CA PRO A 180 -28.20 -1.84 -7.42
C PRO A 180 -27.86 -3.02 -6.51
N VAL A 181 -26.58 -3.40 -6.38
CA VAL A 181 -26.15 -4.46 -5.45
C VAL A 181 -26.42 -4.04 -4.01
N ASN A 182 -26.01 -2.83 -3.64
CA ASN A 182 -26.26 -2.27 -2.31
C ASN A 182 -27.75 -2.11 -2.01
N ASP A 183 -28.51 -1.60 -2.98
CA ASP A 183 -29.96 -1.37 -2.83
C ASP A 183 -30.73 -2.70 -2.62
N ARG A 184 -30.26 -3.79 -3.24
CA ARG A 184 -30.90 -5.12 -3.15
C ARG A 184 -30.44 -5.93 -1.94
N TYR A 185 -29.15 -5.95 -1.64
CA TYR A 185 -28.55 -6.87 -0.66
C TYR A 185 -28.01 -6.17 0.59
N GLY A 186 -28.09 -4.83 0.64
CA GLY A 186 -27.59 -4.02 1.73
C GLY A 186 -26.07 -3.76 1.66
N HIS A 187 -25.62 -2.73 2.39
CA HIS A 187 -24.20 -2.28 2.37
C HIS A 187 -23.23 -3.35 2.87
N ILE A 188 -23.60 -4.18 3.84
CA ILE A 188 -22.72 -5.25 4.35
C ILE A 188 -22.37 -6.25 3.23
N SER A 189 -23.34 -6.63 2.41
CA SER A 189 -23.10 -7.50 1.26
C SER A 189 -22.30 -6.83 0.16
N GLY A 190 -22.53 -5.52 -0.05
CA GLY A 190 -21.71 -4.72 -0.96
C GLY A 190 -20.26 -4.62 -0.49
N ASP A 191 -20.02 -4.44 0.80
CA ASP A 191 -18.68 -4.43 1.39
C ASP A 191 -17.93 -5.75 1.16
N GLU A 192 -18.64 -6.89 1.24
CA GLU A 192 -18.05 -8.19 0.94
C GLU A 192 -17.65 -8.32 -0.54
N VAL A 193 -18.47 -7.81 -1.45
CA VAL A 193 -18.14 -7.73 -2.88
C VAL A 193 -16.87 -6.88 -3.10
N LEU A 194 -16.78 -5.73 -2.45
CA LEU A 194 -15.60 -4.87 -2.57
C LEU A 194 -14.33 -5.53 -2.02
N ARG A 195 -14.41 -6.30 -0.93
CA ARG A 195 -13.26 -7.09 -0.42
C ARG A 195 -12.80 -8.14 -1.44
N GLN A 196 -13.73 -8.90 -2.00
CA GLN A 196 -13.40 -9.92 -3.01
C GLN A 196 -12.79 -9.29 -4.27
N ILE A 197 -13.27 -8.13 -4.72
CA ILE A 197 -12.65 -7.40 -5.84
C ILE A 197 -11.25 -6.92 -5.46
N ALA A 198 -11.05 -6.40 -4.26
CA ALA A 198 -9.74 -5.97 -3.78
C ALA A 198 -8.75 -7.13 -3.73
N ASP A 199 -9.17 -8.32 -3.30
CA ASP A 199 -8.36 -9.53 -3.31
C ASP A 199 -7.97 -9.92 -4.75
N LEU A 200 -8.90 -9.83 -5.71
CA LEU A 200 -8.60 -10.07 -7.12
C LEU A 200 -7.58 -9.05 -7.65
N VAL A 201 -7.75 -7.77 -7.35
CA VAL A 201 -6.77 -6.73 -7.71
C VAL A 201 -5.40 -7.06 -7.11
N HIS A 202 -5.35 -7.37 -5.81
CA HIS A 202 -4.09 -7.69 -5.10
C HIS A 202 -3.36 -8.90 -5.72
N HIS A 203 -4.08 -9.93 -6.14
CA HIS A 203 -3.49 -11.12 -6.76
C HIS A 203 -2.97 -10.89 -8.19
N HIS A 204 -3.43 -9.84 -8.87
CA HIS A 204 -3.03 -9.54 -10.25
C HIS A 204 -1.90 -8.50 -10.34
N VAL A 205 -1.63 -7.73 -9.28
CA VAL A 205 -0.54 -6.74 -9.23
C VAL A 205 0.79 -7.39 -8.87
N ARG A 206 1.88 -6.79 -9.34
CA ARG A 206 3.26 -7.16 -8.97
C ARG A 206 3.65 -6.45 -7.67
N ASN A 207 4.81 -6.82 -7.11
CA ASN A 207 5.31 -6.17 -5.88
C ASN A 207 5.58 -4.66 -6.06
N ASP A 208 5.98 -4.24 -7.27
CA ASP A 208 6.28 -2.84 -7.58
C ASP A 208 5.04 -2.04 -8.00
N ASP A 209 3.91 -2.72 -8.27
CA ASP A 209 2.66 -2.07 -8.62
C ASP A 209 1.96 -1.56 -7.34
N ILE A 210 1.22 -0.46 -7.47
CA ILE A 210 0.53 0.13 -6.33
C ILE A 210 -0.98 0.09 -6.57
N ALA A 211 -1.68 -0.76 -5.81
CA ALA A 211 -3.12 -0.89 -5.85
C ALA A 211 -3.78 -0.11 -4.71
N ALA A 212 -4.88 0.57 -5.00
CA ALA A 212 -5.58 1.41 -4.05
C ALA A 212 -7.10 1.39 -4.24
N ARG A 213 -7.84 1.66 -3.17
CA ARG A 213 -9.24 2.08 -3.25
C ARG A 213 -9.30 3.60 -3.16
N ILE A 214 -9.80 4.24 -4.20
CA ILE A 214 -9.79 5.71 -4.33
C ILE A 214 -11.17 6.35 -4.15
N GLY A 215 -12.21 5.56 -4.15
CA GLY A 215 -13.62 5.99 -4.00
C GLY A 215 -14.47 4.90 -3.35
N GLY A 216 -15.77 5.08 -3.33
CA GLY A 216 -16.71 4.11 -2.77
C GLY A 216 -16.62 2.73 -3.44
N GLU A 217 -16.72 2.71 -4.76
CA GLU A 217 -16.66 1.53 -5.62
C GLU A 217 -15.53 1.62 -6.66
N GLU A 218 -14.61 2.59 -6.45
CA GLU A 218 -13.53 2.88 -7.38
C GLU A 218 -12.18 2.42 -6.83
N PHE A 219 -11.43 1.72 -7.67
CA PHE A 219 -10.06 1.30 -7.41
C PHE A 219 -9.12 1.95 -8.41
N ALA A 220 -7.84 2.00 -8.07
CA ALA A 220 -6.80 2.44 -8.99
C ALA A 220 -5.58 1.54 -8.86
N VAL A 221 -4.86 1.36 -9.97
CA VAL A 221 -3.56 0.67 -9.98
C VAL A 221 -2.57 1.55 -10.72
N LEU A 222 -1.42 1.79 -10.12
CA LEU A 222 -0.26 2.41 -10.74
C LEU A 222 0.71 1.31 -11.13
N LEU A 223 1.18 1.33 -12.37
CA LEU A 223 2.00 0.31 -13.00
C LEU A 223 3.35 0.93 -13.43
N PRO A 224 4.36 0.96 -12.56
CA PRO A 224 5.70 1.41 -12.93
C PRO A 224 6.32 0.50 -14.01
N GLU A 225 7.14 1.10 -14.87
CA GLU A 225 7.85 0.39 -15.96
C GLU A 225 6.91 -0.39 -16.89
N CYS A 226 5.67 0.11 -17.07
CA CYS A 226 4.61 -0.51 -17.83
C CYS A 226 4.09 0.48 -18.87
N ASP A 227 4.13 0.11 -20.15
CA ASP A 227 3.57 0.88 -21.26
C ASP A 227 2.06 0.63 -21.42
N ALA A 228 1.44 1.32 -22.39
CA ALA A 228 0.00 1.23 -22.62
C ALA A 228 -0.46 -0.18 -23.00
N ASP A 229 0.32 -0.91 -23.81
CA ASP A 229 -0.05 -2.25 -24.27
C ASP A 229 0.02 -3.28 -23.14
N ALA A 230 1.08 -3.22 -22.33
CA ALA A 230 1.23 -4.07 -21.16
C ALA A 230 0.16 -3.76 -20.10
N ALA A 231 -0.17 -2.48 -19.90
CA ALA A 231 -1.23 -2.05 -19.00
C ALA A 231 -2.62 -2.51 -19.48
N TYR A 232 -2.86 -2.48 -20.81
CA TYR A 232 -4.08 -3.02 -21.39
C TYR A 232 -4.20 -4.53 -21.14
N GLY A 233 -3.12 -5.27 -21.36
CA GLY A 233 -3.08 -6.71 -21.07
C GLY A 233 -3.32 -7.04 -19.58
N PHE A 234 -2.78 -6.24 -18.68
CA PHE A 234 -3.07 -6.35 -17.24
C PHE A 234 -4.56 -6.11 -16.96
N ALA A 235 -5.11 -5.00 -17.46
CA ALA A 235 -6.48 -4.60 -17.19
C ALA A 235 -7.50 -5.62 -17.76
N GLU A 236 -7.27 -6.18 -18.95
CA GLU A 236 -8.13 -7.21 -19.51
C GLU A 236 -8.11 -8.49 -18.67
N ARG A 237 -6.93 -8.96 -18.23
CA ARG A 237 -6.85 -10.11 -17.31
C ARG A 237 -7.62 -9.88 -16.01
N LEU A 238 -7.51 -8.70 -15.42
CA LEU A 238 -8.24 -8.35 -14.21
C LEU A 238 -9.75 -8.30 -14.47
N ARG A 239 -10.18 -7.64 -15.55
CA ARG A 239 -11.58 -7.56 -15.95
C ARG A 239 -12.20 -8.96 -16.14
N GLU A 240 -11.48 -9.84 -16.85
CA GLU A 240 -11.91 -11.22 -17.06
C GLU A 240 -11.98 -12.01 -15.76
N ALA A 241 -11.00 -11.85 -14.88
CA ALA A 241 -10.99 -12.50 -13.57
C ALA A 241 -12.19 -12.08 -12.71
N VAL A 242 -12.52 -10.78 -12.69
CA VAL A 242 -13.70 -10.27 -11.98
C VAL A 242 -14.97 -10.81 -12.63
N ALA A 243 -15.11 -10.78 -13.95
CA ALA A 243 -16.29 -11.28 -14.66
C ALA A 243 -16.51 -12.79 -14.51
N ALA A 244 -15.44 -13.55 -14.30
CA ALA A 244 -15.47 -15.01 -14.07
C ALA A 244 -15.71 -15.38 -12.60
N ALA A 245 -15.44 -14.47 -11.66
CA ALA A 245 -15.62 -14.72 -10.24
C ALA A 245 -17.10 -14.86 -9.87
N VAL A 246 -17.37 -15.72 -8.88
CA VAL A 246 -18.70 -15.89 -8.32
C VAL A 246 -18.80 -15.04 -7.05
N PHE A 247 -19.56 -13.98 -7.14
CA PHE A 247 -19.90 -13.16 -5.97
C PHE A 247 -21.23 -13.66 -5.41
N ALA A 248 -21.39 -13.71 -4.10
CA ALA A 248 -22.62 -14.19 -3.48
C ALA A 248 -23.17 -13.20 -2.42
N PRO A 249 -23.49 -11.93 -2.81
CA PRO A 249 -24.09 -10.99 -1.89
C PRO A 249 -25.44 -11.53 -1.38
N GLY A 250 -25.60 -11.57 -0.05
CA GLY A 250 -26.81 -12.16 0.56
C GLY A 250 -26.97 -13.66 0.32
N GLY A 251 -25.92 -14.38 -0.07
CA GLY A 251 -25.93 -15.81 -0.33
C GLY A 251 -26.41 -16.21 -1.74
N GLU A 252 -26.79 -15.26 -2.60
CA GLU A 252 -27.21 -15.51 -3.97
C GLU A 252 -26.06 -15.28 -4.97
N PRO A 253 -25.69 -16.24 -5.83
CA PRO A 253 -24.66 -16.05 -6.84
C PRO A 253 -25.02 -14.91 -7.81
N GLN A 254 -24.11 -13.95 -7.94
CA GLN A 254 -24.27 -12.80 -8.83
C GLN A 254 -23.03 -12.66 -9.73
N ARG A 255 -23.24 -12.18 -10.94
CA ARG A 255 -22.16 -11.74 -11.83
C ARG A 255 -21.96 -10.25 -11.65
N ILE A 256 -20.76 -9.88 -11.25
CA ILE A 256 -20.33 -8.49 -11.11
C ILE A 256 -19.21 -8.27 -12.11
N THR A 257 -19.20 -7.12 -12.75
CA THR A 257 -18.17 -6.74 -13.71
C THR A 257 -17.54 -5.42 -13.33
N VAL A 258 -16.44 -5.09 -13.97
CA VAL A 258 -15.75 -3.82 -13.81
C VAL A 258 -15.51 -3.17 -15.16
N SER A 259 -15.59 -1.85 -15.18
CA SER A 259 -15.12 -1.02 -16.29
C SER A 259 -13.77 -0.43 -15.91
N ILE A 260 -12.83 -0.36 -16.86
CA ILE A 260 -11.45 0.07 -16.61
C ILE A 260 -11.04 1.12 -17.63
N GLY A 261 -10.54 2.25 -17.13
CA GLY A 261 -9.89 3.27 -17.94
C GLY A 261 -8.39 3.28 -17.68
N ILE A 262 -7.58 3.34 -18.72
CA ILE A 262 -6.12 3.32 -18.65
C ILE A 262 -5.57 4.63 -19.24
N ALA A 263 -4.51 5.14 -18.65
CA ALA A 263 -3.67 6.17 -19.26
C ALA A 263 -2.19 5.86 -19.01
N ASP A 264 -1.36 6.14 -20.00
CA ASP A 264 0.09 6.05 -19.94
C ASP A 264 0.75 7.42 -19.87
N LEU A 265 1.94 7.47 -19.29
CA LEU A 265 2.76 8.68 -19.20
C LEU A 265 3.22 9.08 -20.61
N SER A 266 3.00 10.33 -20.97
CA SER A 266 3.40 10.89 -22.25
C SER A 266 3.74 12.38 -22.11
N PRO A 267 4.32 13.05 -23.13
CA PRO A 267 4.56 14.49 -23.06
C PRO A 267 3.32 15.34 -22.75
N LEU A 268 2.14 14.86 -23.15
CA LEU A 268 0.86 15.52 -22.89
C LEU A 268 0.27 15.16 -21.54
N ARG A 269 0.66 14.02 -20.97
CA ARG A 269 0.19 13.44 -19.71
C ARG A 269 1.35 13.26 -18.73
N ASN A 270 2.08 14.33 -18.44
CA ASN A 270 3.32 14.34 -17.66
C ASN A 270 3.14 14.78 -16.20
N THR A 271 1.93 14.80 -15.70
CA THR A 271 1.61 15.09 -14.30
C THR A 271 0.55 14.11 -13.81
N ARG A 272 0.53 13.84 -12.50
CA ARG A 272 -0.51 13.03 -11.87
C ARG A 272 -1.92 13.46 -12.30
N ILE A 273 -2.20 14.77 -12.26
CA ILE A 273 -3.53 15.29 -12.59
C ILE A 273 -3.92 14.92 -14.02
N ARG A 274 -3.05 15.15 -15.00
CA ARG A 274 -3.32 14.86 -16.42
C ARG A 274 -3.47 13.36 -16.66
N LEU A 275 -2.63 12.54 -16.00
CA LEU A 275 -2.67 11.11 -16.13
C LEU A 275 -3.99 10.54 -15.57
N MET A 276 -4.37 10.96 -14.36
CA MET A 276 -5.65 10.58 -13.75
C MET A 276 -6.84 11.06 -14.58
N THR A 277 -6.84 12.30 -15.06
CA THR A 277 -7.92 12.82 -15.92
C THR A 277 -8.10 12.00 -17.20
N ALA A 278 -7.00 11.58 -17.83
CA ALA A 278 -7.07 10.77 -19.05
C ALA A 278 -7.61 9.35 -18.77
N ALA A 279 -7.18 8.73 -17.65
CA ALA A 279 -7.70 7.44 -17.23
C ALA A 279 -9.19 7.51 -16.85
N ASP A 280 -9.63 8.58 -16.17
CA ASP A 280 -11.03 8.81 -15.82
C ASP A 280 -11.92 9.00 -17.08
N ALA A 281 -11.44 9.78 -18.05
CA ALA A 281 -12.13 9.94 -19.33
C ALA A 281 -12.25 8.62 -20.11
N ALA A 282 -11.23 7.76 -20.02
CA ALA A 282 -11.27 6.42 -20.61
C ALA A 282 -12.27 5.50 -19.88
N LEU A 283 -12.30 5.55 -18.54
CA LEU A 283 -13.29 4.82 -17.74
C LEU A 283 -14.72 5.26 -18.06
N TYR A 284 -14.92 6.56 -18.22
CA TYR A 284 -16.23 7.09 -18.61
C TYR A 284 -16.69 6.50 -19.96
N ARG A 285 -15.80 6.45 -20.98
CA ARG A 285 -16.11 5.80 -22.26
C ARG A 285 -16.42 4.31 -22.09
N ALA A 286 -15.64 3.60 -21.27
CA ALA A 286 -15.90 2.18 -20.99
C ALA A 286 -17.31 1.95 -20.44
N LYS A 287 -17.78 2.85 -19.56
CA LYS A 287 -19.16 2.80 -19.02
C LYS A 287 -20.22 3.13 -20.08
N GLU A 288 -20.01 4.14 -20.91
CA GLU A 288 -20.96 4.54 -21.98
C GLU A 288 -21.08 3.49 -23.08
N GLU A 289 -19.96 2.89 -23.47
CA GLU A 289 -19.95 1.88 -24.54
C GLU A 289 -20.51 0.52 -24.13
N GLY A 290 -21.03 0.38 -22.92
CA GLY A 290 -21.76 -0.83 -22.47
C GLY A 290 -21.12 -1.56 -21.30
N ARG A 291 -20.15 -0.96 -20.60
CA ARG A 291 -19.49 -1.53 -19.40
C ARG A 291 -18.70 -2.79 -19.68
N ASN A 292 -18.17 -3.41 -18.60
CA ASN A 292 -17.38 -4.65 -18.64
C ASN A 292 -16.32 -4.64 -19.75
N ARG A 293 -15.53 -3.58 -19.81
CA ARG A 293 -14.48 -3.38 -20.80
C ARG A 293 -13.36 -2.50 -20.34
N VAL A 294 -12.28 -2.52 -21.10
CA VAL A 294 -11.12 -1.66 -20.94
C VAL A 294 -11.11 -0.62 -22.05
N CYS A 295 -10.86 0.65 -21.72
CA CYS A 295 -10.61 1.73 -22.67
C CYS A 295 -9.28 2.41 -22.37
N LEU A 296 -8.54 2.79 -23.43
CA LEU A 296 -7.30 3.57 -23.36
C LEU A 296 -7.60 5.07 -23.36
N GLY A 297 -6.91 5.85 -22.54
CA GLY A 297 -6.90 7.30 -22.59
C GLY A 297 -6.25 7.81 -23.87
N LEU A 298 -6.91 8.70 -24.56
CA LEU A 298 -6.41 9.35 -25.79
C LEU A 298 -5.49 10.53 -25.45
#